data_62da7c455beecf31e7ff44f4ba8f5a00
#
_entry.id   62da7c455beecf31e7ff44f4ba8f5a00
#
_cell.length_a   1.000
_cell.length_b   1.000
_cell.length_c   1.000
_cell.angle_alpha   90.00
_cell.angle_beta   90.00
_cell.angle_gamma   90.00
#
_symmetry.space_group_name_H-M   'P 1'
#
loop_
_entity.id
_entity.type
_entity.pdbx_description
1 polymer ?
#
loop_
_entity_poly.entity_id
_entity_poly.type
_entity_poly.pdbx_seq_one_letter_code
_entity_poly.pdbx_strand_id
1 'polypeptide(L)'
;MVIILVVVCIELYTHIERKNTYNSHIEIEKLIGYDIPPFDVLDYEEENVNTHLVQGYTMKKTISFKELPDSIYYNYLDSLCKIENSGWNLSNVEYQEKMDSLNDVYKGNWYSRPNLDSIARIELSNWEELTDCFLYYGNSLRIRIDKDRQQAIIKYNILKINQ
;
A
#
# COMPACT_ATOMS: atom_id res chain seq x y z
N MET A 1 -4.14 -22.69 32.15
CA MET A 1 -2.80 -22.19 31.83
C MET A 1 -2.31 -22.65 30.45
N VAL A 2 -2.37 -23.91 30.09
CA VAL A 2 -1.90 -24.44 28.79
C VAL A 2 -2.63 -23.82 27.60
N ILE A 3 -3.95 -23.66 27.64
CA ILE A 3 -4.76 -23.07 26.54
C ILE A 3 -4.36 -21.65 26.25
N ILE A 4 -4.10 -20.83 27.27
CA ILE A 4 -3.67 -19.42 27.08
C ILE A 4 -2.31 -19.37 26.40
N LEU A 5 -1.39 -20.26 26.77
CA LEU A 5 -0.06 -20.33 26.16
C LEU A 5 -0.14 -20.71 24.68
N VAL A 6 -1.01 -21.66 24.34
CA VAL A 6 -1.24 -22.08 22.93
C VAL A 6 -1.81 -20.94 22.10
N VAL A 7 -2.79 -20.20 22.61
CA VAL A 7 -3.38 -19.04 21.91
C VAL A 7 -2.32 -17.96 21.67
N VAL A 8 -1.52 -17.62 22.69
CA VAL A 8 -0.44 -16.63 22.56
C VAL A 8 0.61 -17.08 21.53
N CYS A 9 0.98 -18.36 21.52
CA CYS A 9 1.92 -18.89 20.52
C CYS A 9 1.35 -18.81 19.09
N ILE A 10 0.07 -19.11 18.90
CA ILE A 10 -0.57 -19.01 17.58
C ILE A 10 -0.62 -17.56 17.11
N GLU A 11 -1.00 -16.62 17.99
CA GLU A 11 -1.03 -15.20 17.65
C GLU A 11 0.37 -14.66 17.29
N LEU A 12 1.39 -15.06 18.05
CA LEU A 12 2.77 -14.67 17.79
C LEU A 12 3.29 -15.25 16.47
N TYR A 13 2.99 -16.51 16.20
CA TYR A 13 3.35 -17.16 14.93
C TYR A 13 2.67 -16.48 13.73
N THR A 14 1.37 -16.23 13.81
CA THR A 14 0.63 -15.54 12.74
C THR A 14 1.12 -14.10 12.52
N HIS A 15 1.49 -13.38 13.58
CA HIS A 15 2.08 -12.05 13.47
C HIS A 15 3.44 -12.09 12.75
N ILE A 16 4.30 -13.05 13.10
CA ILE A 16 5.61 -13.24 12.45
C ILE A 16 5.44 -13.58 10.97
N GLU A 17 4.52 -14.50 10.63
CA GLU A 17 4.24 -14.83 9.23
C GLU A 17 3.76 -13.61 8.44
N ARG A 18 2.83 -12.82 8.98
CA ARG A 18 2.33 -11.59 8.34
C ARG A 18 3.46 -10.58 8.12
N LYS A 19 4.30 -10.36 9.14
CA LYS A 19 5.45 -9.46 9.06
C LYS A 19 6.42 -9.87 7.95
N ASN A 20 6.59 -11.18 7.73
CA ASN A 20 7.50 -11.73 6.72
C ASN A 20 6.89 -11.83 5.31
N THR A 21 5.56 -11.71 5.18
CA THR A 21 4.88 -11.73 3.88
C THR A 21 5.29 -10.49 3.06
N TYR A 22 5.60 -10.69 1.78
CA TYR A 22 6.02 -9.63 0.85
C TYR A 22 7.31 -8.88 1.25
N ASN A 23 8.24 -9.59 1.86
CA ASN A 23 9.59 -9.06 2.15
C ASN A 23 10.55 -9.16 0.96
N SER A 24 10.13 -9.84 -0.10
CA SER A 24 10.93 -10.07 -1.29
C SER A 24 10.26 -9.48 -2.52
N HIS A 25 11.05 -8.84 -3.42
CA HIS A 25 10.56 -8.39 -4.72
C HIS A 25 9.94 -9.53 -5.53
N ILE A 26 10.51 -10.75 -5.48
CA ILE A 26 10.00 -11.94 -6.18
C ILE A 26 8.57 -12.30 -5.75
N GLU A 27 8.24 -12.15 -4.47
CA GLU A 27 6.88 -12.42 -3.98
C GLU A 27 5.88 -11.40 -4.54
N ILE A 28 6.29 -10.12 -4.60
CA ILE A 28 5.45 -9.06 -5.14
C ILE A 28 5.29 -9.23 -6.66
N GLU A 29 6.37 -9.48 -7.39
CA GLU A 29 6.34 -9.76 -8.83
C GLU A 29 5.37 -10.89 -9.19
N LYS A 30 5.41 -12.00 -8.45
CA LYS A 30 4.47 -13.11 -8.64
C LYS A 30 3.01 -12.70 -8.44
N LEU A 31 2.76 -11.75 -7.55
CA LEU A 31 1.41 -11.31 -7.23
C LEU A 31 0.86 -10.30 -8.25
N ILE A 32 1.70 -9.36 -8.67
CA ILE A 32 1.27 -8.29 -9.58
C ILE A 32 1.50 -8.60 -11.06
N GLY A 33 2.40 -9.56 -11.35
CA GLY A 33 2.76 -9.92 -12.72
C GLY A 33 3.72 -8.95 -13.42
N TYR A 34 4.37 -8.07 -12.66
CA TYR A 34 5.29 -7.03 -13.16
C TYR A 34 6.57 -6.99 -12.34
N ASP A 35 7.67 -6.58 -12.96
CA ASP A 35 8.98 -6.51 -12.33
C ASP A 35 9.04 -5.39 -11.29
N ILE A 36 9.64 -5.69 -10.13
CA ILE A 36 9.94 -4.75 -9.04
C ILE A 36 11.44 -4.89 -8.70
N PRO A 37 12.19 -3.78 -8.62
CA PRO A 37 13.59 -3.86 -8.24
C PRO A 37 13.79 -4.45 -6.85
N PRO A 38 14.92 -5.14 -6.60
CA PRO A 38 15.26 -5.65 -5.28
C PRO A 38 15.24 -4.55 -4.22
N PHE A 39 14.67 -4.85 -3.05
CA PHE A 39 14.49 -3.89 -1.96
C PHE A 39 14.76 -4.51 -0.60
N ASP A 40 14.95 -3.64 0.39
CA ASP A 40 14.94 -3.96 1.82
C ASP A 40 13.75 -3.30 2.50
N VAL A 41 13.14 -3.97 3.48
CA VAL A 41 12.04 -3.40 4.26
C VAL A 41 12.62 -2.51 5.35
N LEU A 42 12.25 -1.23 5.35
CA LEU A 42 12.69 -0.24 6.32
C LEU A 42 11.78 -0.19 7.54
N ASP A 43 10.45 -0.28 7.29
CA ASP A 43 9.44 -0.12 8.32
C ASP A 43 8.22 -1.00 8.03
N TYR A 44 7.51 -1.36 9.09
CA TYR A 44 6.34 -2.22 9.05
C TYR A 44 5.29 -1.76 10.06
N GLU A 45 4.12 -1.47 9.58
CA GLU A 45 2.94 -1.15 10.37
C GLU A 45 1.85 -2.19 10.11
N GLU A 46 1.18 -2.67 11.16
CA GLU A 46 0.01 -3.57 11.06
C GLU A 46 -1.14 -3.02 11.88
N GLU A 47 -2.32 -3.09 11.32
CA GLU A 47 -3.54 -2.71 12.01
C GLU A 47 -4.61 -3.79 11.85
N ASN A 48 -5.19 -4.19 12.98
CA ASN A 48 -6.35 -5.08 12.99
C ASN A 48 -7.61 -4.28 12.69
N VAL A 49 -8.38 -4.75 11.71
CA VAL A 49 -9.70 -4.20 11.37
C VAL A 49 -10.75 -5.13 11.96
N ASN A 50 -11.52 -4.64 12.91
CA ASN A 50 -12.62 -5.39 13.52
C ASN A 50 -13.86 -4.52 13.63
N THR A 51 -14.76 -4.65 12.67
CA THR A 51 -16.05 -3.98 12.63
C THR A 51 -17.18 -5.02 12.57
N HIS A 52 -18.43 -4.58 12.71
CA HIS A 52 -19.59 -5.48 12.59
C HIS A 52 -19.65 -6.19 11.22
N LEU A 53 -19.12 -5.56 10.18
CA LEU A 53 -19.22 -6.04 8.80
C LEU A 53 -17.92 -6.65 8.27
N VAL A 54 -16.78 -6.23 8.80
CA VAL A 54 -15.48 -6.58 8.24
C VAL A 54 -14.51 -6.95 9.36
N GLN A 55 -13.84 -8.07 9.18
CA GLN A 55 -12.72 -8.50 10.03
C GLN A 55 -11.49 -8.74 9.17
N GLY A 56 -10.33 -8.42 9.69
CA GLY A 56 -9.08 -8.67 9.01
C GLY A 56 -7.95 -7.80 9.54
N TYR A 57 -6.98 -7.56 8.69
CA TYR A 57 -5.87 -6.67 9.01
C TYR A 57 -5.40 -5.92 7.76
N THR A 58 -4.81 -4.77 8.00
CA THR A 58 -4.09 -4.01 6.98
C THR A 58 -2.62 -3.97 7.36
N MET A 59 -1.76 -4.07 6.37
CA MET A 59 -0.32 -3.92 6.53
C MET A 59 0.19 -2.79 5.64
N LYS A 60 1.14 -2.03 6.15
CA LYS A 60 1.89 -1.03 5.39
C LYS A 60 3.37 -1.31 5.58
N LYS A 61 4.11 -1.37 4.48
CA LYS A 61 5.56 -1.48 4.49
C LYS A 61 6.17 -0.30 3.76
N THR A 62 7.14 0.33 4.37
CA THR A 62 8.05 1.24 3.69
C THR A 62 9.27 0.44 3.29
N ILE A 63 9.62 0.47 2.01
CA ILE A 63 10.77 -0.23 1.46
C ILE A 63 11.78 0.75 0.88
N SER A 64 13.05 0.35 0.85
CA SER A 64 14.09 1.04 0.10
C SER A 64 14.60 0.12 -1.00
N PHE A 65 14.65 0.60 -2.23
CA PHE A 65 15.32 -0.13 -3.29
C PHE A 65 16.82 -0.24 -2.99
N LYS A 66 17.41 -1.40 -3.26
CA LYS A 66 18.86 -1.61 -3.06
C LYS A 66 19.71 -0.71 -3.93
N GLU A 67 19.20 -0.44 -5.13
CA GLU A 67 19.77 0.51 -6.07
C GLU A 67 18.65 1.46 -6.52
N LEU A 68 18.97 2.73 -6.75
CA LEU A 68 18.02 3.68 -7.29
C LEU A 68 17.55 3.20 -8.66
N PRO A 69 16.23 2.99 -8.86
CA PRO A 69 15.72 2.61 -10.17
C PRO A 69 16.14 3.61 -11.24
N ASP A 70 16.59 3.12 -12.37
CA ASP A 70 17.06 3.93 -13.47
C ASP A 70 15.92 4.46 -14.36
N SER A 71 16.25 5.28 -15.33
CA SER A 71 15.28 5.82 -16.28
C SER A 71 14.60 4.72 -17.12
N ILE A 72 15.24 3.57 -17.32
CA ILE A 72 14.69 2.45 -18.08
C ILE A 72 13.52 1.86 -17.30
N TYR A 73 13.69 1.67 -15.99
CA TYR A 73 12.64 1.15 -15.13
C TYR A 73 11.46 2.14 -15.04
N TYR A 74 11.72 3.44 -14.88
CA TYR A 74 10.64 4.43 -14.86
C TYR A 74 9.89 4.53 -16.21
N ASN A 75 10.59 4.42 -17.35
CA ASN A 75 9.96 4.35 -18.66
C ASN A 75 9.12 3.07 -18.82
N TYR A 76 9.57 1.96 -18.24
CA TYR A 76 8.77 0.73 -18.19
C TYR A 76 7.47 0.96 -17.39
N LEU A 77 7.52 1.55 -16.20
CA LEU A 77 6.30 1.87 -15.42
C LEU A 77 5.39 2.86 -16.15
N ASP A 78 5.94 3.88 -16.82
CA ASP A 78 5.18 4.78 -17.69
C ASP A 78 4.45 4.03 -18.80
N SER A 79 5.08 3.00 -19.38
CA SER A 79 4.44 2.16 -20.40
C SER A 79 3.27 1.35 -19.83
N LEU A 80 3.43 0.82 -18.61
CA LEU A 80 2.37 0.09 -17.91
C LEU A 80 1.16 0.98 -17.59
N CYS A 81 1.39 2.24 -17.23
CA CYS A 81 0.30 3.20 -16.99
C CYS A 81 -0.57 3.48 -18.23
N LYS A 82 -0.07 3.20 -19.43
CA LYS A 82 -0.79 3.36 -20.70
C LYS A 82 -1.58 2.11 -21.11
N ILE A 83 -1.35 0.98 -20.43
CA ILE A 83 -2.04 -0.27 -20.70
C ILE A 83 -3.35 -0.31 -19.89
N GLU A 84 -4.47 -0.46 -20.57
CA GLU A 84 -5.78 -0.62 -19.95
C GLU A 84 -5.77 -1.84 -19.00
N ASN A 85 -6.32 -1.65 -17.78
CA ASN A 85 -6.39 -2.69 -16.75
C ASN A 85 -5.05 -3.24 -16.23
N SER A 86 -3.92 -2.57 -16.47
CA SER A 86 -2.64 -2.95 -15.87
C SER A 86 -2.62 -2.81 -14.34
N GLY A 87 -3.50 -1.99 -13.80
CA GLY A 87 -3.52 -1.58 -12.39
C GLY A 87 -2.55 -0.43 -12.08
N TRP A 88 -1.68 -0.04 -13.03
CA TRP A 88 -0.73 1.05 -12.86
C TRP A 88 -1.30 2.40 -13.29
N ASN A 89 -1.00 3.45 -12.51
CA ASN A 89 -1.43 4.81 -12.76
C ASN A 89 -0.33 5.80 -12.33
N LEU A 90 -0.26 6.95 -13.00
CA LEU A 90 0.53 8.09 -12.55
C LEU A 90 -0.23 8.89 -11.48
N SER A 91 0.48 9.43 -10.51
CA SER A 91 -0.11 10.28 -9.47
C SER A 91 0.93 11.25 -8.87
N ASN A 92 0.48 12.05 -7.93
CA ASN A 92 1.26 13.01 -7.19
C ASN A 92 1.47 12.51 -5.75
N VAL A 93 2.71 12.59 -5.23
CA VAL A 93 3.08 12.14 -3.86
C VAL A 93 2.30 12.91 -2.81
N GLU A 94 2.26 14.25 -2.89
CA GLU A 94 1.58 15.10 -1.91
C GLU A 94 0.07 14.79 -1.86
N TYR A 95 -0.55 14.58 -3.03
CA TYR A 95 -1.94 14.16 -3.11
C TYR A 95 -2.17 12.82 -2.41
N GLN A 96 -1.27 11.84 -2.61
CA GLN A 96 -1.41 10.54 -1.97
C GLN A 96 -1.19 10.61 -0.44
N GLU A 97 -0.23 11.41 0.03
CA GLU A 97 0.01 11.65 1.45
C GLU A 97 -1.20 12.36 2.10
N LYS A 98 -1.79 13.33 1.39
CA LYS A 98 -3.01 14.00 1.86
C LYS A 98 -4.19 13.05 1.94
N MET A 99 -4.40 12.22 0.92
CA MET A 99 -5.44 11.20 0.92
C MET A 99 -5.27 10.19 2.05
N ASP A 100 -4.04 9.76 2.33
CA ASP A 100 -3.73 8.87 3.45
C ASP A 100 -4.08 9.54 4.78
N SER A 101 -3.66 10.79 5.00
CA SER A 101 -3.97 11.56 6.21
C SER A 101 -5.48 11.75 6.41
N LEU A 102 -6.21 12.10 5.34
CA LEU A 102 -7.67 12.24 5.40
C LEU A 102 -8.35 10.89 5.71
N ASN A 103 -7.87 9.80 5.14
CA ASN A 103 -8.37 8.47 5.44
C ASN A 103 -8.21 8.12 6.93
N ASP A 104 -7.09 8.49 7.54
CA ASP A 104 -6.84 8.25 8.96
C ASP A 104 -7.78 9.09 9.86
N VAL A 105 -7.97 10.37 9.51
CA VAL A 105 -8.89 11.27 10.25
C VAL A 105 -10.34 10.77 10.21
N TYR A 106 -10.80 10.29 9.05
CA TYR A 106 -12.19 9.85 8.87
C TYR A 106 -12.38 8.34 9.05
N LYS A 107 -11.39 7.64 9.60
CA LYS A 107 -11.44 6.22 9.87
C LYS A 107 -12.60 5.87 10.82
N GLY A 108 -13.39 4.88 10.43
CA GLY A 108 -14.56 4.44 11.22
C GLY A 108 -15.82 5.30 11.08
N ASN A 109 -15.76 6.43 10.39
CA ASN A 109 -16.91 7.35 10.26
C ASN A 109 -17.55 7.27 8.85
N TRP A 110 -17.97 6.08 8.45
CA TRP A 110 -18.46 5.79 7.10
C TRP A 110 -19.72 6.57 6.69
N TYR A 111 -20.64 6.85 7.65
CA TYR A 111 -21.92 7.50 7.37
C TYR A 111 -21.83 9.00 7.15
N SER A 112 -20.83 9.66 7.72
CA SER A 112 -20.61 11.11 7.62
C SER A 112 -19.31 11.47 6.92
N ARG A 113 -18.72 10.52 6.21
CA ARG A 113 -17.46 10.72 5.50
C ARG A 113 -17.67 11.67 4.33
N PRO A 114 -16.99 12.82 4.29
CA PRO A 114 -17.06 13.73 3.15
C PRO A 114 -16.36 13.12 1.94
N ASN A 115 -16.51 13.75 0.78
CA ASN A 115 -15.72 13.40 -0.39
C ASN A 115 -14.25 13.81 -0.18
N LEU A 116 -13.43 12.86 0.28
CA LEU A 116 -12.01 13.11 0.62
C LEU A 116 -11.19 13.54 -0.61
N ASP A 117 -11.50 12.99 -1.78
CA ASP A 117 -10.88 13.39 -3.04
C ASP A 117 -11.09 14.87 -3.33
N SER A 118 -12.32 15.37 -3.18
CA SER A 118 -12.63 16.79 -3.34
C SER A 118 -11.88 17.65 -2.33
N ILE A 119 -11.76 17.24 -1.08
CA ILE A 119 -11.00 17.97 -0.06
C ILE A 119 -9.52 18.04 -0.44
N ALA A 120 -8.92 16.90 -0.80
CA ALA A 120 -7.51 16.86 -1.19
C ALA A 120 -7.22 17.76 -2.38
N ARG A 121 -8.07 17.75 -3.42
CA ARG A 121 -7.92 18.57 -4.62
C ARG A 121 -8.06 20.06 -4.35
N ILE A 122 -8.94 20.48 -3.43
CA ILE A 122 -9.10 21.90 -3.06
C ILE A 122 -7.88 22.41 -2.30
N GLU A 123 -7.32 21.59 -1.41
CA GLU A 123 -6.17 21.98 -0.58
C GLU A 123 -4.84 21.98 -1.35
N LEU A 124 -4.73 21.19 -2.41
CA LEU A 124 -3.53 21.05 -3.24
C LEU A 124 -3.76 21.74 -4.60
N SER A 125 -3.38 23.01 -4.71
CA SER A 125 -3.65 23.85 -5.90
C SER A 125 -3.02 23.34 -7.20
N ASN A 126 -1.97 22.50 -7.15
CA ASN A 126 -1.18 22.06 -8.32
C ASN A 126 -1.05 20.52 -8.41
N TRP A 127 -1.96 19.77 -7.81
CA TRP A 127 -1.87 18.30 -7.73
C TRP A 127 -1.89 17.61 -9.11
N GLU A 128 -2.46 18.23 -10.15
CA GLU A 128 -2.53 17.66 -11.50
C GLU A 128 -1.23 17.85 -12.29
N GLU A 129 -0.40 18.83 -11.92
CA GLU A 129 0.81 19.18 -12.67
C GLU A 129 2.02 18.29 -12.33
N LEU A 130 2.01 17.70 -11.14
CA LEU A 130 3.12 16.87 -10.64
C LEU A 130 2.74 15.40 -10.68
N THR A 131 3.24 14.67 -11.67
CA THR A 131 3.15 13.21 -11.73
C THR A 131 4.49 12.60 -11.32
N ASP A 132 4.76 12.60 -10.02
CA ASP A 132 6.04 12.24 -9.41
C ASP A 132 6.03 10.86 -8.74
N CYS A 133 4.93 10.12 -8.82
CA CYS A 133 4.86 8.75 -8.37
C CYS A 133 4.04 7.83 -9.28
N PHE A 134 4.33 6.53 -9.18
CA PHE A 134 3.56 5.45 -9.79
C PHE A 134 2.74 4.73 -8.73
N LEU A 135 1.49 4.44 -9.04
CA LEU A 135 0.57 3.70 -8.18
C LEU A 135 0.11 2.42 -8.86
N TYR A 136 0.24 1.31 -8.17
CA TYR A 136 -0.39 0.06 -8.52
C TYR A 136 -1.62 -0.20 -7.62
N TYR A 137 -2.74 -0.54 -8.23
CA TYR A 137 -3.96 -0.93 -7.56
C TYR A 137 -4.37 -2.36 -7.95
N GLY A 138 -4.10 -3.32 -7.07
CA GLY A 138 -4.63 -4.67 -7.14
C GLY A 138 -5.79 -4.88 -6.16
N ASN A 139 -6.37 -6.09 -6.15
CA ASN A 139 -7.51 -6.42 -5.29
C ASN A 139 -7.23 -6.25 -3.78
N SER A 140 -6.04 -6.61 -3.34
CA SER A 140 -5.62 -6.54 -1.93
C SER A 140 -4.28 -5.84 -1.74
N LEU A 141 -3.60 -5.48 -2.81
CA LEU A 141 -2.26 -4.88 -2.80
C LEU A 141 -2.30 -3.52 -3.47
N ARG A 142 -1.66 -2.53 -2.83
CA ARG A 142 -1.36 -1.23 -3.41
C ARG A 142 0.13 -0.96 -3.26
N ILE A 143 0.74 -0.43 -4.31
CA ILE A 143 2.16 -0.05 -4.31
C ILE A 143 2.24 1.39 -4.75
N ARG A 144 3.00 2.22 -4.02
CA ARG A 144 3.39 3.56 -4.44
C ARG A 144 4.91 3.60 -4.62
N ILE A 145 5.39 3.99 -5.78
CA ILE A 145 6.81 4.16 -6.09
C ILE A 145 7.03 5.63 -6.41
N ASP A 146 7.79 6.31 -5.55
CA ASP A 146 8.13 7.72 -5.71
C ASP A 146 9.32 7.85 -6.69
N LYS A 147 9.19 8.71 -7.73
CA LYS A 147 10.20 8.81 -8.82
C LYS A 147 11.56 9.30 -8.32
N ASP A 148 11.55 10.23 -7.38
CA ASP A 148 12.77 10.91 -6.90
C ASP A 148 13.28 10.34 -5.56
N ARG A 149 12.63 9.29 -5.05
CA ARG A 149 13.00 8.65 -3.79
C ARG A 149 13.38 7.21 -4.04
N GLN A 150 14.45 6.76 -3.41
CA GLN A 150 14.81 5.34 -3.40
C GLN A 150 13.86 4.52 -2.51
N GLN A 151 12.59 4.91 -2.45
CA GLN A 151 11.62 4.31 -1.55
C GLN A 151 10.30 4.03 -2.25
N ALA A 152 9.62 3.01 -1.76
CA ALA A 152 8.24 2.74 -2.13
C ALA A 152 7.42 2.34 -0.90
N ILE A 153 6.10 2.50 -0.99
CA ILE A 153 5.16 2.09 0.05
C ILE A 153 4.30 0.97 -0.51
N ILE A 154 4.26 -0.13 0.24
CA ILE A 154 3.44 -1.30 -0.07
C ILE A 154 2.34 -1.39 0.99
N LYS A 155 1.08 -1.31 0.58
CA LYS A 155 -0.10 -1.51 1.44
C LYS A 155 -0.81 -2.78 1.03
N TYR A 156 -1.16 -3.58 2.00
CA TYR A 156 -1.84 -4.85 1.79
C TYR A 156 -3.02 -5.01 2.75
N ASN A 157 -4.17 -5.40 2.21
CA ASN A 157 -5.39 -5.55 2.99
C ASN A 157 -5.89 -6.99 2.87
N ILE A 158 -6.03 -7.68 4.00
CA ILE A 158 -6.77 -8.94 4.10
C ILE A 158 -8.03 -8.66 4.91
N LEU A 159 -9.13 -8.49 4.21
CA LEU A 159 -10.42 -8.20 4.79
C LEU A 159 -11.39 -9.35 4.48
N LYS A 160 -12.08 -9.87 5.51
CA LYS A 160 -13.17 -10.84 5.37
C LYS A 160 -14.47 -10.14 5.75
N ILE A 161 -15.46 -10.26 4.88
CA ILE A 161 -16.82 -9.77 5.18
C ILE A 161 -17.50 -10.82 6.05
N ASN A 162 -17.99 -10.39 7.20
CA ASN A 162 -18.82 -11.24 8.07
C ASN A 162 -20.17 -11.44 7.36
N GLN A 163 -20.48 -12.68 7.03
CA GLN A 163 -21.78 -13.07 6.47
C GLN A 163 -22.81 -13.26 7.57
#